data_5397d11670855518036479808b847e49
#
_entry.id   5397d11670855518036479808b847e49
#
_cell.length_a   1.000
_cell.length_b   1.000
_cell.length_c   1.000
_cell.angle_alpha   90.00
_cell.angle_beta   90.00
_cell.angle_gamma   90.00
#
_symmetry.space_group_name_H-M   'P 1'
#
loop_
_entity.id
_entity.type
_entity.pdbx_description
1 polymer ?
#
loop_
_entity_poly.entity_id
_entity_poly.type
_entity_poly.pdbx_seq_one_letter_code
_entity_poly.pdbx_strand_id
1 'polypeptide(L)'
;MTTIVLIWDNFGPMHDDRVRAVVKAYGKRARIVGIELFGKSDTYEWDNEANTEFEKVTLFPGMEAGSVPPLTIAARIVSRCRALKAGHVFLCNYDQTAILLAAAALRLSGRGVYTMACSKFDDLERNITREFLKRFFFLPYQGAISSGVRARDYMRLMGIPRDRIASEYNTLSIDRIRALSGQQPAPQGTPFADRHFTIVARFVPKKNLAMALDAYELYCQTAERPRALHLCGSGKLEAMLRAKAAEMGLADRVVFRGFLQSDGIAQALGHSLALILPSVEEQFGNVVIEAQAMGLPVILSDNCGARDKLVRSGVNGFVIEPDNPEGLAFFMGLLDRDEALWRRMSASAGTFAEKGDVARFAEAVQMLVPAA
;
A
#
# COMPACT_ATOMS: atom_id res chain seq x y z
N MET A 1 -3.04 30.00 -13.00
CA MET A 1 -2.64 28.60 -12.87
C MET A 1 -2.60 28.28 -11.38
N THR A 2 -3.42 27.31 -10.91
CA THR A 2 -3.44 26.94 -9.50
C THR A 2 -2.22 26.10 -9.13
N THR A 3 -1.78 26.17 -7.86
CA THR A 3 -0.71 25.31 -7.32
C THR A 3 -1.34 24.27 -6.40
N ILE A 4 -1.08 23.00 -6.65
CA ILE A 4 -1.48 21.84 -5.83
C ILE A 4 -0.24 21.30 -5.14
N VAL A 5 -0.31 21.16 -3.83
CA VAL A 5 0.79 20.65 -3.01
C VAL A 5 0.37 19.31 -2.38
N LEU A 6 1.21 18.30 -2.50
CA LEU A 6 1.04 16.96 -1.93
C LEU A 6 2.13 16.74 -0.88
N ILE A 7 1.74 16.44 0.38
CA ILE A 7 2.66 16.40 1.52
C ILE A 7 2.64 15.03 2.17
N TRP A 8 3.84 14.43 2.37
CA TRP A 8 4.07 13.22 3.15
C TRP A 8 5.24 13.42 4.13
N ASP A 9 5.38 12.54 5.10
CA ASP A 9 6.52 12.58 6.03
C ASP A 9 7.84 12.37 5.31
N ASN A 10 7.86 11.39 4.39
CA ASN A 10 8.98 11.12 3.49
C ASN A 10 8.47 10.60 2.15
N PHE A 11 9.29 10.71 1.12
CA PHE A 11 9.01 10.15 -0.19
C PHE A 11 9.71 8.79 -0.34
N GLY A 12 8.94 7.81 -0.78
CA GLY A 12 9.44 6.58 -1.36
C GLY A 12 8.95 6.46 -2.80
N PRO A 13 9.36 5.42 -3.56
CA PRO A 13 9.04 5.27 -4.99
C PRO A 13 7.56 5.41 -5.30
N MET A 14 6.68 4.92 -4.42
CA MET A 14 5.22 5.02 -4.60
C MET A 14 4.69 6.46 -4.52
N HIS A 15 5.34 7.33 -3.74
CA HIS A 15 4.92 8.72 -3.62
C HIS A 15 5.34 9.51 -4.87
N ASP A 16 6.54 9.24 -5.38
CA ASP A 16 7.03 9.80 -6.64
C ASP A 16 6.11 9.41 -7.81
N ASP A 17 5.75 8.13 -7.92
CA ASP A 17 4.81 7.63 -8.94
C ASP A 17 3.47 8.37 -8.90
N ARG A 18 2.90 8.57 -7.70
CA ARG A 18 1.64 9.30 -7.52
C ARG A 18 1.74 10.76 -7.96
N VAL A 19 2.83 11.46 -7.56
CA VAL A 19 3.03 12.86 -7.96
C VAL A 19 3.23 12.98 -9.46
N ARG A 20 4.03 12.10 -10.09
CA ARG A 20 4.23 12.05 -11.55
C ARG A 20 2.89 11.84 -12.28
N ALA A 21 2.05 10.94 -11.79
CA ALA A 21 0.73 10.72 -12.38
C ALA A 21 -0.16 11.98 -12.30
N VAL A 22 -0.12 12.71 -11.18
CA VAL A 22 -0.86 13.99 -11.03
C VAL A 22 -0.29 15.04 -11.97
N VAL A 23 1.04 15.18 -12.10
CA VAL A 23 1.70 16.08 -13.06
C VAL A 23 1.23 15.77 -14.48
N LYS A 24 1.26 14.50 -14.89
CA LYS A 24 0.81 14.05 -16.21
C LYS A 24 -0.68 14.39 -16.44
N ALA A 25 -1.53 14.17 -15.45
CA ALA A 25 -2.98 14.39 -15.56
C ALA A 25 -3.36 15.86 -15.67
N TYR A 26 -2.64 16.74 -14.99
CA TYR A 26 -2.90 18.19 -15.06
C TYR A 26 -2.15 18.89 -16.20
N GLY A 27 -0.98 18.40 -16.59
CA GLY A 27 -0.15 19.06 -17.60
C GLY A 27 0.14 20.52 -17.23
N LYS A 28 -0.13 21.44 -18.16
CA LYS A 28 0.09 22.89 -17.95
C LYS A 28 -1.05 23.59 -17.18
N ARG A 29 -2.12 22.87 -16.80
CA ARG A 29 -3.31 23.48 -16.12
C ARG A 29 -3.09 23.79 -14.65
N ALA A 30 -2.18 23.06 -13.98
CA ALA A 30 -1.80 23.31 -12.61
C ALA A 30 -0.30 23.08 -12.38
N ARG A 31 0.28 23.79 -11.40
CA ARG A 31 1.62 23.51 -10.89
C ARG A 31 1.50 22.49 -9.77
N ILE A 32 2.20 21.37 -9.86
CA ILE A 32 2.20 20.31 -8.87
C ILE A 32 3.53 20.34 -8.12
N VAL A 33 3.48 20.30 -6.79
CA VAL A 33 4.67 20.30 -5.92
C VAL A 33 4.53 19.18 -4.90
N GLY A 34 5.55 18.33 -4.82
CA GLY A 34 5.70 17.32 -3.77
C GLY A 34 6.47 17.90 -2.58
N ILE A 35 5.98 17.73 -1.37
CA ILE A 35 6.70 18.12 -0.15
C ILE A 35 6.86 16.89 0.74
N GLU A 36 8.10 16.62 1.15
CA GLU A 36 8.39 15.71 2.25
C GLU A 36 8.83 16.49 3.48
N LEU A 37 8.44 16.02 4.66
CA LEU A 37 8.88 16.64 5.91
C LEU A 37 10.34 16.30 6.18
N PHE A 38 10.69 15.02 6.14
CA PHE A 38 12.02 14.49 6.46
C PHE A 38 12.57 13.70 5.27
N GLY A 39 13.88 13.77 5.04
CA GLY A 39 14.51 13.09 3.90
C GLY A 39 14.76 11.60 4.10
N LYS A 40 14.48 11.05 5.29
CA LYS A 40 14.62 9.62 5.63
C LYS A 40 13.37 9.12 6.37
N SER A 41 13.11 7.82 6.24
CA SER A 41 12.02 7.15 6.97
C SER A 41 12.60 6.24 8.04
N ASP A 42 12.05 6.30 9.26
CA ASP A 42 12.39 5.38 10.35
C ASP A 42 11.74 3.99 10.16
N THR A 43 10.79 3.89 9.23
CA THR A 43 9.98 2.68 9.03
C THR A 43 10.37 1.89 7.79
N TYR A 44 10.91 2.56 6.77
CA TYR A 44 11.21 1.95 5.47
C TYR A 44 12.58 2.39 4.95
N GLU A 45 13.40 1.41 4.58
CA GLU A 45 14.75 1.58 4.02
C GLU A 45 14.72 1.71 2.49
N TRP A 46 13.84 2.58 1.96
CA TRP A 46 13.77 2.79 0.52
C TRP A 46 14.91 3.67 0.01
N ASP A 47 15.47 3.29 -1.14
CA ASP A 47 16.38 4.14 -1.88
C ASP A 47 15.64 5.35 -2.46
N ASN A 48 16.19 6.55 -2.24
CA ASN A 48 15.68 7.77 -2.82
C ASN A 48 16.31 7.95 -4.23
N GLU A 49 15.51 7.74 -5.27
CA GLU A 49 15.90 8.10 -6.62
C GLU A 49 15.90 9.63 -6.81
N ALA A 50 16.88 10.13 -7.58
CA ALA A 50 16.90 11.54 -7.97
C ALA A 50 15.70 11.83 -8.87
N ASN A 51 14.77 12.66 -8.40
CA ASN A 51 13.60 13.05 -9.17
C ASN A 51 13.87 14.34 -9.95
N THR A 52 13.66 14.30 -11.27
CA THR A 52 13.80 15.45 -12.17
C THR A 52 12.49 15.87 -12.85
N GLU A 53 11.39 15.14 -12.63
CA GLU A 53 10.14 15.31 -13.38
C GLU A 53 9.13 16.28 -12.72
N PHE A 54 9.28 16.56 -11.43
CA PHE A 54 8.43 17.52 -10.71
C PHE A 54 9.20 18.25 -9.61
N GLU A 55 8.66 19.40 -9.16
CA GLU A 55 9.25 20.14 -8.05
C GLU A 55 9.05 19.37 -6.73
N LYS A 56 10.18 18.92 -6.13
CA LYS A 56 10.22 18.26 -4.83
C LYS A 56 10.93 19.14 -3.81
N VAL A 57 10.38 19.24 -2.61
CA VAL A 57 10.91 20.06 -1.51
C VAL A 57 10.98 19.24 -0.24
N THR A 58 12.17 19.16 0.39
CA THR A 58 12.34 18.61 1.73
C THR A 58 12.37 19.75 2.75
N LEU A 59 11.47 19.71 3.75
CA LEU A 59 11.37 20.80 4.74
C LEU A 59 12.44 20.73 5.82
N PHE A 60 12.84 19.54 6.24
CA PHE A 60 13.81 19.29 7.30
C PHE A 60 14.86 18.26 6.84
N PRO A 61 15.75 18.64 5.88
CA PRO A 61 16.76 17.73 5.37
C PRO A 61 17.75 17.32 6.47
N GLY A 62 18.02 16.02 6.59
CA GLY A 62 18.97 15.47 7.56
C GLY A 62 18.46 15.40 9.01
N MET A 63 17.22 15.78 9.26
CA MET A 63 16.59 15.64 10.59
C MET A 63 15.72 14.38 10.66
N GLU A 64 15.62 13.80 11.85
CA GLU A 64 14.78 12.62 12.11
C GLU A 64 13.34 13.03 12.51
N ALA A 65 12.38 12.18 12.19
CA ALA A 65 11.02 12.31 12.68
C ALA A 65 11.03 12.30 14.23
N GLY A 66 10.30 13.22 14.85
CA GLY A 66 10.29 13.36 16.31
C GLY A 66 11.34 14.31 16.90
N SER A 67 12.39 14.67 16.16
CA SER A 67 13.40 15.64 16.64
C SER A 67 12.93 17.10 16.54
N VAL A 68 11.86 17.38 15.77
CA VAL A 68 11.35 18.73 15.51
C VAL A 68 10.03 18.95 16.23
N PRO A 69 9.87 20.05 17.00
CA PRO A 69 8.61 20.36 17.69
C PRO A 69 7.42 20.51 16.71
N PRO A 70 6.21 20.03 17.07
CA PRO A 70 5.03 20.07 16.21
C PRO A 70 4.66 21.46 15.67
N LEU A 71 4.80 22.50 16.49
CA LEU A 71 4.56 23.89 16.09
C LEU A 71 5.54 24.36 15.01
N THR A 72 6.80 23.95 15.09
CA THR A 72 7.83 24.27 14.09
C THR A 72 7.52 23.62 12.76
N ILE A 73 7.11 22.33 12.78
CA ILE A 73 6.69 21.60 11.57
C ILE A 73 5.49 22.32 10.95
N ALA A 74 4.45 22.60 11.73
CA ALA A 74 3.23 23.27 11.25
C ALA A 74 3.55 24.64 10.63
N ALA A 75 4.36 25.48 11.32
CA ALA A 75 4.76 26.79 10.84
C ALA A 75 5.54 26.69 9.51
N ARG A 76 6.44 25.71 9.38
CA ARG A 76 7.23 25.49 8.16
C ARG A 76 6.35 25.05 6.98
N ILE A 77 5.42 24.13 7.22
CA ILE A 77 4.43 23.72 6.20
C ILE A 77 3.65 24.93 5.71
N VAL A 78 3.06 25.71 6.63
CA VAL A 78 2.24 26.89 6.30
C VAL A 78 3.06 27.94 5.55
N SER A 79 4.26 28.25 6.03
CA SER A 79 5.18 29.21 5.38
C SER A 79 5.52 28.77 3.96
N ARG A 80 5.86 27.47 3.75
CA ARG A 80 6.21 26.95 2.42
C ARG A 80 5.00 26.97 1.48
N CYS A 81 3.84 26.54 1.94
CA CYS A 81 2.59 26.62 1.15
C CYS A 81 2.22 28.06 0.75
N ARG A 82 2.50 29.04 1.63
CA ARG A 82 2.32 30.47 1.31
C ARG A 82 3.30 30.93 0.22
N ALA A 83 4.58 30.60 0.37
CA ALA A 83 5.61 30.95 -0.62
C ALA A 83 5.33 30.37 -2.01
N LEU A 84 4.82 29.12 -2.05
CA LEU A 84 4.39 28.46 -3.28
C LEU A 84 3.06 28.97 -3.85
N LYS A 85 2.37 29.87 -3.15
CA LYS A 85 1.00 30.32 -3.48
C LYS A 85 0.05 29.14 -3.67
N ALA A 86 0.17 28.10 -2.81
CA ALA A 86 -0.66 26.89 -2.88
C ALA A 86 -2.15 27.25 -2.77
N GLY A 87 -2.94 26.85 -3.76
CA GLY A 87 -4.41 26.92 -3.72
C GLY A 87 -5.02 25.72 -3.01
N HIS A 88 -4.42 24.54 -3.21
CA HIS A 88 -4.88 23.26 -2.68
C HIS A 88 -3.73 22.49 -2.05
N VAL A 89 -3.97 21.91 -0.86
CA VAL A 89 -2.95 21.18 -0.10
C VAL A 89 -3.52 19.84 0.36
N PHE A 90 -2.86 18.76 0.00
CA PHE A 90 -3.15 17.40 0.42
C PHE A 90 -2.17 16.98 1.51
N LEU A 91 -2.67 16.58 2.67
CA LEU A 91 -1.90 16.25 3.87
C LEU A 91 -2.11 14.78 4.26
N CYS A 92 -1.03 14.10 4.60
CA CYS A 92 -1.06 12.78 5.22
C CYS A 92 -1.06 12.90 6.76
N ASN A 93 -1.30 11.77 7.48
CA ASN A 93 -1.10 11.66 8.93
C ASN A 93 -1.92 12.68 9.75
N TYR A 94 -3.22 12.74 9.49
CA TYR A 94 -4.18 13.63 10.16
C TYR A 94 -4.17 13.56 11.71
N ASP A 95 -3.64 12.49 12.28
CA ASP A 95 -3.52 12.23 13.70
C ASP A 95 -2.30 12.91 14.36
N GLN A 96 -1.38 13.41 13.56
CA GLN A 96 -0.24 14.18 14.06
C GLN A 96 -0.62 15.62 14.39
N THR A 97 -0.27 16.10 15.57
CA THR A 97 -0.54 17.48 16.03
C THR A 97 -0.03 18.54 15.04
N ALA A 98 1.16 18.32 14.48
CA ALA A 98 1.75 19.25 13.50
C ALA A 98 0.89 19.38 12.25
N ILE A 99 0.38 18.28 11.73
CA ILE A 99 -0.46 18.23 10.53
C ILE A 99 -1.82 18.88 10.79
N LEU A 100 -2.43 18.60 11.96
CA LEU A 100 -3.70 19.21 12.35
C LEU A 100 -3.59 20.74 12.46
N LEU A 101 -2.53 21.25 13.11
CA LEU A 101 -2.28 22.68 13.23
C LEU A 101 -2.03 23.33 11.86
N ALA A 102 -1.23 22.67 11.00
CA ALA A 102 -1.02 23.15 9.63
C ALA A 102 -2.31 23.17 8.82
N ALA A 103 -3.13 22.12 8.90
CA ALA A 103 -4.41 22.01 8.21
C ALA A 103 -5.36 23.14 8.64
N ALA A 104 -5.50 23.39 9.94
CA ALA A 104 -6.33 24.46 10.46
C ALA A 104 -5.86 25.86 9.98
N ALA A 105 -4.56 26.14 10.07
CA ALA A 105 -3.99 27.42 9.65
C ALA A 105 -4.12 27.65 8.12
N LEU A 106 -3.91 26.60 7.31
CA LEU A 106 -4.10 26.66 5.86
C LEU A 106 -5.57 26.88 5.50
N ARG A 107 -6.49 26.20 6.19
CA ARG A 107 -7.93 26.35 5.98
C ARG A 107 -8.43 27.75 6.32
N LEU A 108 -8.00 28.28 7.47
CA LEU A 108 -8.32 29.66 7.90
C LEU A 108 -7.76 30.72 6.93
N SER A 109 -6.69 30.39 6.21
CA SER A 109 -6.11 31.28 5.19
C SER A 109 -6.76 31.11 3.80
N GLY A 110 -7.93 30.45 3.70
CA GLY A 110 -8.74 30.33 2.49
C GLY A 110 -8.29 29.28 1.50
N ARG A 111 -7.36 28.35 1.88
CA ARG A 111 -6.88 27.27 1.00
C ARG A 111 -7.79 26.07 1.01
N GLY A 112 -7.84 25.33 -0.09
CA GLY A 112 -8.40 23.99 -0.13
C GLY A 112 -7.49 23.01 0.61
N VAL A 113 -8.02 22.33 1.64
CA VAL A 113 -7.26 21.39 2.47
C VAL A 113 -7.92 20.02 2.41
N TYR A 114 -7.13 19.00 2.09
CA TYR A 114 -7.58 17.63 1.91
C TYR A 114 -6.71 16.68 2.70
N THR A 115 -7.28 15.58 3.21
CA THR A 115 -6.50 14.53 3.88
C THR A 115 -6.31 13.31 2.99
N MET A 116 -5.18 12.62 3.16
CA MET A 116 -4.88 11.34 2.55
C MET A 116 -4.65 10.32 3.67
N ALA A 117 -5.46 9.23 3.71
CA ALA A 117 -5.40 8.32 4.85
C ALA A 117 -5.77 6.89 4.50
N CYS A 118 -5.11 5.95 5.19
CA CYS A 118 -5.35 4.50 5.09
C CYS A 118 -6.24 3.97 6.22
N SER A 119 -6.49 4.75 7.29
CA SER A 119 -7.23 4.30 8.47
C SER A 119 -8.62 3.80 8.10
N LYS A 120 -8.98 2.63 8.62
CA LYS A 120 -10.32 2.05 8.53
C LYS A 120 -10.86 1.78 9.95
N PHE A 121 -12.15 1.59 10.12
CA PHE A 121 -12.74 1.42 11.46
C PHE A 121 -12.24 0.17 12.16
N ASP A 122 -11.99 -0.88 11.40
CA ASP A 122 -11.63 -2.24 11.83
C ASP A 122 -10.11 -2.53 11.86
N ASP A 123 -9.24 -1.52 11.78
CA ASP A 123 -7.77 -1.71 11.91
C ASP A 123 -7.30 -1.86 13.36
N LEU A 124 -8.06 -1.38 14.31
CA LEU A 124 -7.73 -1.39 15.73
C LEU A 124 -9.03 -1.50 16.55
N GLU A 125 -8.93 -2.00 17.78
CA GLU A 125 -10.00 -1.82 18.75
C GLU A 125 -10.26 -0.34 18.98
N ARG A 126 -11.50 0.10 18.72
CA ARG A 126 -11.86 1.52 18.78
C ARG A 126 -12.89 1.79 19.84
N ASN A 127 -12.70 2.87 20.58
CA ASN A 127 -13.70 3.41 21.49
C ASN A 127 -14.58 4.42 20.73
N ILE A 128 -15.87 4.16 20.61
CA ILE A 128 -16.84 4.97 19.87
C ILE A 128 -16.86 6.44 20.32
N THR A 129 -16.80 6.69 21.62
CA THR A 129 -16.78 8.06 22.17
C THR A 129 -15.54 8.82 21.71
N ARG A 130 -14.37 8.16 21.76
CA ARG A 130 -13.10 8.74 21.28
C ARG A 130 -13.12 9.00 19.78
N GLU A 131 -13.69 8.07 19.00
CA GLU A 131 -13.85 8.26 17.55
C GLU A 131 -14.80 9.43 17.24
N PHE A 132 -15.86 9.61 18.01
CA PHE A 132 -16.76 10.75 17.85
C PHE A 132 -16.04 12.08 18.11
N LEU A 133 -15.19 12.15 19.13
CA LEU A 133 -14.37 13.33 19.41
C LEU A 133 -13.32 13.61 18.32
N LYS A 134 -12.79 12.57 17.68
CA LYS A 134 -11.86 12.73 16.55
C LYS A 134 -12.45 13.48 15.37
N ARG A 135 -13.77 13.53 15.22
CA ARG A 135 -14.44 14.30 14.16
C ARG A 135 -13.99 15.78 14.14
N PHE A 136 -13.65 16.35 15.30
CA PHE A 136 -13.13 17.71 15.38
C PHE A 136 -11.78 17.88 14.66
N PHE A 137 -10.98 16.83 14.57
CA PHE A 137 -9.70 16.84 13.83
C PHE A 137 -9.91 16.92 12.32
N PHE A 138 -11.11 16.55 11.85
CA PHE A 138 -11.44 16.57 10.42
C PHE A 138 -12.11 17.86 9.95
N LEU A 139 -12.47 18.78 10.85
CA LEU A 139 -13.09 20.06 10.50
C LEU A 139 -12.29 20.90 9.47
N PRO A 140 -10.95 20.92 9.48
CA PRO A 140 -10.19 21.66 8.48
C PRO A 140 -10.29 21.10 7.06
N TYR A 141 -10.61 19.80 6.92
CA TYR A 141 -10.55 19.11 5.64
C TYR A 141 -11.83 19.22 4.84
N GLN A 142 -11.71 19.59 3.57
CA GLN A 142 -12.83 19.74 2.64
C GLN A 142 -13.09 18.47 1.82
N GLY A 143 -12.22 17.49 1.93
CA GLY A 143 -12.31 16.20 1.25
C GLY A 143 -11.17 15.29 1.64
N ALA A 144 -11.22 14.05 1.15
CA ALA A 144 -10.24 13.03 1.46
C ALA A 144 -9.93 12.13 0.26
N ILE A 145 -8.71 11.58 0.23
CA ILE A 145 -8.37 10.42 -0.59
C ILE A 145 -8.09 9.27 0.39
N SER A 146 -8.93 8.25 0.36
CA SER A 146 -8.90 7.10 1.27
C SER A 146 -8.39 5.84 0.57
N SER A 147 -8.04 4.82 1.36
CA SER A 147 -7.57 3.52 0.89
C SER A 147 -8.72 2.51 0.81
N GLY A 148 -9.49 2.56 -0.28
CA GLY A 148 -10.58 1.61 -0.51
C GLY A 148 -11.87 1.94 0.25
N VAL A 149 -12.79 0.96 0.29
CA VAL A 149 -14.18 1.16 0.73
C VAL A 149 -14.28 1.37 2.24
N ARG A 150 -13.63 0.52 3.05
CA ARG A 150 -13.70 0.62 4.53
C ARG A 150 -13.06 1.90 5.04
N ALA A 151 -11.94 2.35 4.46
CA ALA A 151 -11.32 3.61 4.80
C ALA A 151 -12.19 4.82 4.38
N ARG A 152 -12.85 4.74 3.22
CA ARG A 152 -13.85 5.75 2.79
C ARG A 152 -14.98 5.88 3.80
N ASP A 153 -15.53 4.76 4.26
CA ASP A 153 -16.64 4.76 5.21
C ASP A 153 -16.20 5.28 6.58
N TYR A 154 -14.94 5.02 6.97
CA TYR A 154 -14.35 5.65 8.14
C TYR A 154 -14.21 7.19 7.99
N MET A 155 -13.78 7.70 6.83
CA MET A 155 -13.73 9.15 6.57
C MET A 155 -15.14 9.78 6.63
N ARG A 156 -16.18 9.06 6.18
CA ARG A 156 -17.58 9.50 6.33
C ARG A 156 -17.99 9.57 7.80
N LEU A 157 -17.61 8.58 8.61
CA LEU A 157 -17.84 8.60 10.06
C LEU A 157 -17.16 9.82 10.70
N MET A 158 -15.98 10.21 10.22
CA MET A 158 -15.27 11.40 10.66
C MET A 158 -15.92 12.73 10.19
N GLY A 159 -16.95 12.67 9.34
CA GLY A 159 -17.74 13.83 8.96
C GLY A 159 -17.43 14.42 7.57
N ILE A 160 -16.56 13.79 6.77
CA ILE A 160 -16.33 14.24 5.39
C ILE A 160 -17.50 13.77 4.50
N PRO A 161 -18.11 14.65 3.68
CA PRO A 161 -19.19 14.29 2.77
C PRO A 161 -18.76 13.21 1.77
N ARG A 162 -19.68 12.29 1.44
CA ARG A 162 -19.37 11.13 0.57
C ARG A 162 -18.85 11.51 -0.80
N ASP A 163 -19.42 12.54 -1.40
CA ASP A 163 -19.06 13.10 -2.70
C ASP A 163 -17.72 13.85 -2.70
N ARG A 164 -17.13 14.04 -1.50
CA ARG A 164 -15.81 14.66 -1.29
C ARG A 164 -14.76 13.63 -0.84
N ILE A 165 -15.02 12.34 -0.99
CA ILE A 165 -14.08 11.26 -0.65
C ILE A 165 -13.83 10.40 -1.87
N ALA A 166 -12.60 10.42 -2.39
CA ALA A 166 -12.08 9.44 -3.33
C ALA A 166 -11.49 8.23 -2.57
N SER A 167 -11.42 7.06 -3.21
CA SER A 167 -10.98 5.80 -2.58
C SER A 167 -9.70 5.23 -3.19
N GLU A 168 -8.86 6.09 -3.76
CA GLU A 168 -7.73 5.73 -4.62
C GLU A 168 -6.37 6.15 -4.03
N TYR A 169 -6.25 6.19 -2.70
CA TYR A 169 -4.98 6.59 -2.06
C TYR A 169 -3.86 5.58 -2.34
N ASN A 170 -4.11 4.30 -2.10
CA ASN A 170 -3.11 3.25 -2.32
C ASN A 170 -3.10 2.83 -3.80
N THR A 171 -2.10 3.33 -4.50
CA THR A 171 -1.85 3.07 -5.93
C THR A 171 -0.36 3.00 -6.19
N LEU A 172 0.04 2.24 -7.20
CA LEU A 172 1.42 2.06 -7.65
C LEU A 172 1.50 2.18 -9.17
N SER A 173 2.66 2.49 -9.71
CA SER A 173 2.89 2.45 -11.15
C SER A 173 3.02 0.99 -11.62
N ILE A 174 2.02 0.50 -12.32
CA ILE A 174 2.00 -0.85 -12.89
C ILE A 174 3.11 -1.01 -13.92
N ASP A 175 3.30 0.00 -14.75
CA ASP A 175 4.36 -0.01 -15.78
C ASP A 175 5.75 -0.09 -15.14
N ARG A 176 6.00 0.65 -14.05
CA ARG A 176 7.27 0.59 -13.33
C ARG A 176 7.49 -0.80 -12.72
N ILE A 177 6.49 -1.41 -12.09
CA ILE A 177 6.60 -2.75 -11.50
C ILE A 177 6.96 -3.76 -12.58
N ARG A 178 6.27 -3.75 -13.72
CA ARG A 178 6.56 -4.64 -14.85
C ARG A 178 7.95 -4.43 -15.42
N ALA A 179 8.39 -3.18 -15.57
CA ALA A 179 9.73 -2.86 -16.02
C ALA A 179 10.82 -3.37 -15.07
N LEU A 180 10.63 -3.20 -13.76
CA LEU A 180 11.56 -3.66 -12.71
C LEU A 180 11.66 -5.19 -12.63
N SER A 181 10.60 -5.91 -12.95
CA SER A 181 10.60 -7.38 -12.89
C SER A 181 11.50 -8.00 -13.96
N GLY A 182 11.67 -7.34 -15.09
CA GLY A 182 12.37 -7.88 -16.26
C GLY A 182 11.71 -9.09 -16.90
N GLN A 183 10.47 -9.42 -16.47
CA GLN A 183 9.73 -10.62 -16.89
C GLN A 183 8.34 -10.27 -17.40
N GLN A 184 7.82 -11.11 -18.29
CA GLN A 184 6.42 -11.01 -18.70
C GLN A 184 5.50 -11.41 -17.52
N PRO A 185 4.40 -10.67 -17.30
CA PRO A 185 3.41 -11.04 -16.29
C PRO A 185 2.80 -12.43 -16.56
N ALA A 186 2.38 -13.11 -15.49
CA ALA A 186 1.64 -14.35 -15.59
C ALA A 186 0.32 -14.15 -16.41
N PRO A 187 -0.12 -15.16 -17.15
CA PRO A 187 0.38 -16.54 -17.20
C PRO A 187 1.59 -16.75 -18.14
N GLN A 188 2.11 -15.68 -18.77
CA GLN A 188 3.35 -15.72 -19.56
C GLN A 188 4.57 -15.67 -18.62
N GLY A 189 5.77 -15.50 -19.17
CA GLY A 189 7.02 -15.45 -18.40
C GLY A 189 7.41 -16.81 -17.85
N THR A 190 7.66 -16.91 -16.55
CA THR A 190 8.07 -18.16 -15.88
C THR A 190 7.05 -19.29 -16.12
N PRO A 191 7.47 -20.51 -16.53
CA PRO A 191 6.56 -21.64 -16.70
C PRO A 191 5.82 -21.99 -15.41
N PHE A 192 4.59 -22.47 -15.52
CA PHE A 192 3.75 -22.82 -14.38
C PHE A 192 4.44 -23.78 -13.41
N ALA A 193 5.14 -24.81 -13.94
CA ALA A 193 5.82 -25.81 -13.13
C ALA A 193 6.96 -25.25 -12.25
N ASP A 194 7.58 -24.14 -12.67
CA ASP A 194 8.77 -23.58 -12.00
C ASP A 194 8.40 -22.47 -10.99
N ARG A 195 7.11 -22.18 -10.81
CA ARG A 195 6.64 -21.12 -9.92
C ARG A 195 6.55 -21.58 -8.48
N HIS A 196 6.74 -20.65 -7.53
CA HIS A 196 6.69 -20.86 -6.09
C HIS A 196 5.64 -19.94 -5.43
N PHE A 197 5.25 -20.18 -4.19
CA PHE A 197 4.46 -19.26 -3.40
C PHE A 197 5.33 -18.16 -2.80
N THR A 198 4.79 -16.95 -2.66
CA THR A 198 5.54 -15.81 -2.13
C THR A 198 4.75 -15.05 -1.09
N ILE A 199 5.41 -14.70 0.01
CA ILE A 199 4.95 -13.72 1.00
C ILE A 199 5.92 -12.55 0.97
N VAL A 200 5.40 -11.33 0.86
CA VAL A 200 6.18 -10.09 0.98
C VAL A 200 5.66 -9.31 2.18
N ALA A 201 6.39 -9.32 3.28
CA ALA A 201 5.95 -8.68 4.51
C ALA A 201 7.10 -8.41 5.48
N ARG A 202 6.92 -7.43 6.38
CA ARG A 202 7.77 -7.35 7.58
C ARG A 202 7.46 -8.52 8.52
N PHE A 203 8.48 -9.07 9.16
CA PHE A 203 8.31 -10.21 10.09
C PHE A 203 7.90 -9.71 11.49
N VAL A 204 6.63 -9.32 11.58
CA VAL A 204 5.99 -8.80 12.80
C VAL A 204 4.65 -9.52 13.06
N PRO A 205 4.13 -9.56 14.31
CA PRO A 205 2.96 -10.37 14.68
C PRO A 205 1.75 -10.18 13.77
N LYS A 206 1.44 -8.94 13.42
CA LYS A 206 0.27 -8.62 12.60
C LYS A 206 0.30 -9.18 11.18
N LYS A 207 1.46 -9.61 10.67
CA LYS A 207 1.60 -10.26 9.37
C LYS A 207 1.33 -11.76 9.37
N ASN A 208 1.19 -12.35 10.55
CA ASN A 208 0.68 -13.71 10.77
C ASN A 208 1.45 -14.82 10.03
N LEU A 209 2.77 -14.68 9.93
CA LEU A 209 3.61 -15.60 9.17
C LEU A 209 3.71 -16.98 9.83
N ALA A 210 3.49 -17.07 11.15
CA ALA A 210 3.47 -18.36 11.85
C ALA A 210 2.31 -19.24 11.36
N MET A 211 1.08 -18.66 11.24
CA MET A 211 -0.08 -19.36 10.67
C MET A 211 0.16 -19.73 9.20
N ALA A 212 0.85 -18.88 8.43
CA ALA A 212 1.18 -19.22 7.06
C ALA A 212 2.13 -20.43 6.96
N LEU A 213 3.03 -20.62 7.91
CA LEU A 213 3.87 -21.83 8.00
C LEU A 213 3.03 -23.06 8.37
N ASP A 214 2.07 -22.94 9.30
CA ASP A 214 1.15 -24.03 9.65
C ASP A 214 0.34 -24.46 8.41
N ALA A 215 -0.19 -23.52 7.68
CA ALA A 215 -0.91 -23.77 6.42
C ALA A 215 -0.01 -24.39 5.35
N TYR A 216 1.24 -23.93 5.25
CA TYR A 216 2.19 -24.48 4.28
C TYR A 216 2.58 -25.92 4.61
N GLU A 217 2.70 -26.29 5.89
CA GLU A 217 2.89 -27.67 6.31
C GLU A 217 1.73 -28.57 5.85
N LEU A 218 0.48 -28.14 6.12
CA LEU A 218 -0.73 -28.87 5.67
C LEU A 218 -0.78 -29.03 4.15
N TYR A 219 -0.42 -27.97 3.40
CA TYR A 219 -0.29 -28.06 1.95
C TYR A 219 0.77 -29.09 1.53
N CYS A 220 1.94 -29.09 2.14
CA CYS A 220 3.01 -30.03 1.82
C CYS A 220 2.62 -31.49 2.08
N GLN A 221 1.78 -31.77 3.08
CA GLN A 221 1.28 -33.12 3.40
C GLN A 221 0.33 -33.67 2.31
N THR A 222 -0.31 -32.78 1.53
CA THR A 222 -1.31 -33.17 0.53
C THR A 222 -0.85 -33.05 -0.92
N ALA A 223 0.21 -32.27 -1.17
CA ALA A 223 0.73 -32.05 -2.51
C ALA A 223 1.71 -33.15 -2.93
N GLU A 224 1.61 -33.68 -4.16
CA GLU A 224 2.55 -34.68 -4.69
C GLU A 224 3.98 -34.12 -4.84
N ARG A 225 4.09 -32.86 -5.28
CA ARG A 225 5.36 -32.12 -5.44
C ARG A 225 5.20 -30.70 -4.90
N PRO A 226 5.29 -30.53 -3.57
CA PRO A 226 5.08 -29.23 -2.96
C PRO A 226 6.04 -28.16 -3.51
N ARG A 227 5.49 -27.02 -3.93
CA ARG A 227 6.25 -25.85 -4.37
C ARG A 227 6.89 -25.16 -3.18
N ALA A 228 8.05 -24.53 -3.39
CA ALA A 228 8.69 -23.74 -2.36
C ALA A 228 7.83 -22.56 -1.89
N LEU A 229 8.03 -22.12 -0.65
CA LEU A 229 7.48 -20.88 -0.09
C LEU A 229 8.62 -19.90 0.12
N HIS A 230 8.57 -18.75 -0.56
CA HIS A 230 9.52 -17.66 -0.41
C HIS A 230 8.98 -16.59 0.53
N LEU A 231 9.77 -16.26 1.56
CA LEU A 231 9.49 -15.18 2.52
C LEU A 231 10.43 -14.01 2.21
N CYS A 232 9.86 -12.95 1.61
CA CYS A 232 10.58 -11.72 1.27
C CYS A 232 10.30 -10.66 2.34
N GLY A 233 11.32 -10.31 3.09
CA GLY A 233 11.24 -9.33 4.18
C GLY A 233 12.16 -9.69 5.33
N SER A 234 12.06 -8.88 6.39
CA SER A 234 12.84 -9.03 7.61
C SER A 234 12.03 -8.58 8.83
N GLY A 235 12.51 -8.83 10.03
CA GLY A 235 11.90 -8.34 11.24
C GLY A 235 12.15 -9.20 12.48
N LYS A 236 11.60 -8.75 13.61
CA LYS A 236 11.85 -9.33 14.93
C LYS A 236 11.49 -10.82 15.07
N LEU A 237 10.59 -11.32 14.23
CA LEU A 237 10.15 -12.71 14.29
C LEU A 237 10.99 -13.66 13.43
N GLU A 238 12.01 -13.20 12.70
CA GLU A 238 12.75 -14.04 11.75
C GLU A 238 13.35 -15.28 12.39
N ALA A 239 14.03 -15.14 13.53
CA ALA A 239 14.63 -16.28 14.23
C ALA A 239 13.58 -17.34 14.64
N MET A 240 12.44 -16.89 15.17
CA MET A 240 11.32 -17.75 15.55
C MET A 240 10.71 -18.46 14.33
N LEU A 241 10.54 -17.76 13.21
CA LEU A 241 9.99 -18.35 11.98
C LEU A 241 10.93 -19.41 11.38
N ARG A 242 12.24 -19.16 11.41
CA ARG A 242 13.24 -20.14 10.96
C ARG A 242 13.24 -21.40 11.84
N ALA A 243 13.19 -21.22 13.17
CA ALA A 243 13.09 -22.32 14.11
C ALA A 243 11.82 -23.16 13.88
N LYS A 244 10.68 -22.49 13.76
CA LYS A 244 9.39 -23.14 13.46
C LYS A 244 9.43 -23.94 12.15
N ALA A 245 9.96 -23.37 11.08
CA ALA A 245 10.11 -24.07 9.80
C ALA A 245 11.01 -25.31 9.91
N ALA A 246 12.09 -25.24 10.70
CA ALA A 246 12.97 -26.37 10.94
C ALA A 246 12.30 -27.47 11.77
N GLU A 247 11.59 -27.13 12.85
CA GLU A 247 10.82 -28.06 13.68
C GLU A 247 9.75 -28.83 12.88
N MET A 248 9.15 -28.18 11.89
CA MET A 248 8.18 -28.75 10.95
C MET A 248 8.82 -29.56 9.81
N GLY A 249 10.16 -29.65 9.74
CA GLY A 249 10.86 -30.32 8.63
C GLY A 249 10.76 -29.59 7.29
N LEU A 250 10.51 -28.27 7.30
CA LEU A 250 10.30 -27.46 6.11
C LEU A 250 11.50 -26.57 5.73
N ALA A 251 12.65 -26.74 6.42
CA ALA A 251 13.82 -25.86 6.25
C ALA A 251 14.31 -25.77 4.80
N ASP A 252 14.26 -26.86 4.04
CA ASP A 252 14.71 -26.91 2.64
C ASP A 252 13.66 -26.36 1.64
N ARG A 253 12.43 -26.08 2.09
CA ARG A 253 11.32 -25.64 1.25
C ARG A 253 10.89 -24.20 1.51
N VAL A 254 11.19 -23.67 2.71
CA VAL A 254 10.90 -22.28 3.10
C VAL A 254 12.16 -21.45 2.89
N VAL A 255 12.12 -20.57 1.88
CA VAL A 255 13.28 -19.76 1.48
C VAL A 255 13.12 -18.34 2.02
N PHE A 256 13.98 -17.96 2.96
CA PHE A 256 14.04 -16.59 3.49
C PHE A 256 14.94 -15.74 2.60
N ARG A 257 14.33 -14.82 1.85
CA ARG A 257 15.00 -13.93 0.87
C ARG A 257 15.59 -12.67 1.48
N GLY A 258 15.33 -12.40 2.76
CA GLY A 258 15.70 -11.15 3.39
C GLY A 258 14.86 -9.95 2.89
N PHE A 259 15.26 -8.75 3.30
CA PHE A 259 14.67 -7.52 2.81
C PHE A 259 15.02 -7.31 1.34
N LEU A 260 14.04 -6.96 0.52
CA LEU A 260 14.20 -6.66 -0.91
C LEU A 260 13.70 -5.27 -1.21
N GLN A 261 14.42 -4.54 -2.08
CA GLN A 261 13.95 -3.29 -2.67
C GLN A 261 12.89 -3.57 -3.76
N SER A 262 12.31 -2.52 -4.33
CA SER A 262 11.20 -2.63 -5.29
C SER A 262 11.50 -3.54 -6.50
N ASP A 263 12.72 -3.49 -7.01
CA ASP A 263 13.19 -4.34 -8.11
C ASP A 263 13.26 -5.82 -7.72
N GLY A 264 13.86 -6.12 -6.55
CA GLY A 264 13.92 -7.47 -6.02
C GLY A 264 12.53 -8.06 -5.72
N ILE A 265 11.58 -7.24 -5.23
CA ILE A 265 10.19 -7.65 -5.03
C ILE A 265 9.53 -7.95 -6.38
N ALA A 266 9.66 -7.07 -7.36
CA ALA A 266 9.07 -7.26 -8.69
C ALA A 266 9.63 -8.53 -9.38
N GLN A 267 10.94 -8.79 -9.27
CA GLN A 267 11.57 -10.00 -9.77
C GLN A 267 11.05 -11.26 -9.05
N ALA A 268 11.00 -11.25 -7.71
CA ALA A 268 10.47 -12.38 -6.93
C ALA A 268 9.01 -12.70 -7.33
N LEU A 269 8.17 -11.67 -7.49
CA LEU A 269 6.80 -11.83 -7.95
C LEU A 269 6.73 -12.35 -9.39
N GLY A 270 7.66 -12.00 -10.28
CA GLY A 270 7.75 -12.54 -11.64
C GLY A 270 7.86 -14.08 -11.70
N HIS A 271 8.43 -14.69 -10.66
CA HIS A 271 8.58 -16.15 -10.54
C HIS A 271 7.54 -16.81 -9.63
N SER A 272 6.59 -16.04 -9.10
CA SER A 272 5.62 -16.58 -8.15
C SER A 272 4.43 -17.24 -8.83
N LEU A 273 3.83 -18.24 -8.15
CA LEU A 273 2.53 -18.83 -8.49
C LEU A 273 1.39 -17.93 -7.98
N ALA A 274 1.50 -17.53 -6.73
CA ALA A 274 0.57 -16.64 -6.06
C ALA A 274 1.27 -15.84 -4.96
N LEU A 275 0.72 -14.67 -4.66
CA LEU A 275 1.04 -13.93 -3.44
C LEU A 275 0.15 -14.43 -2.30
N ILE A 276 0.72 -14.62 -1.11
CA ILE A 276 0.00 -14.93 0.12
C ILE A 276 0.14 -13.73 1.07
N LEU A 277 -0.98 -13.22 1.61
CA LEU A 277 -1.02 -12.10 2.55
C LEU A 277 -2.00 -12.40 3.70
N PRO A 278 -1.59 -13.21 4.71
CA PRO A 278 -2.47 -13.76 5.75
C PRO A 278 -2.63 -12.83 6.96
N SER A 279 -2.38 -11.52 6.79
CA SER A 279 -2.29 -10.55 7.88
C SER A 279 -3.54 -10.50 8.75
N VAL A 280 -3.39 -10.46 10.07
CA VAL A 280 -4.48 -10.20 11.03
C VAL A 280 -4.83 -8.71 11.08
N GLU A 281 -3.88 -7.85 10.68
CA GLU A 281 -4.07 -6.40 10.57
C GLU A 281 -3.32 -5.88 9.33
N GLU A 282 -4.09 -5.40 8.35
CA GLU A 282 -3.55 -4.78 7.14
C GLU A 282 -4.45 -3.63 6.69
N GLN A 283 -3.95 -2.41 6.76
CA GLN A 283 -4.73 -1.24 6.37
C GLN A 283 -5.12 -1.28 4.89
N PHE A 284 -4.19 -1.68 4.03
CA PHE A 284 -4.46 -1.90 2.61
C PHE A 284 -3.73 -3.12 2.07
N GLY A 285 -2.39 -3.11 1.98
CA GLY A 285 -1.57 -4.16 1.38
C GLY A 285 -1.17 -3.81 -0.06
N ASN A 286 -0.26 -2.85 -0.23
CA ASN A 286 0.22 -2.42 -1.56
C ASN A 286 0.80 -3.56 -2.39
N VAL A 287 1.39 -4.57 -1.75
CA VAL A 287 1.94 -5.75 -2.42
C VAL A 287 0.91 -6.52 -3.25
N VAL A 288 -0.39 -6.37 -2.95
CA VAL A 288 -1.48 -6.92 -3.79
C VAL A 288 -1.47 -6.27 -5.18
N ILE A 289 -1.20 -4.96 -5.27
CA ILE A 289 -1.07 -4.26 -6.56
C ILE A 289 0.15 -4.77 -7.30
N GLU A 290 1.30 -4.94 -6.60
CA GLU A 290 2.53 -5.47 -7.18
C GLU A 290 2.33 -6.88 -7.74
N ALA A 291 1.67 -7.75 -6.99
CA ALA A 291 1.35 -9.10 -7.44
C ALA A 291 0.42 -9.10 -8.66
N GLN A 292 -0.65 -8.30 -8.64
CA GLN A 292 -1.58 -8.21 -9.76
C GLN A 292 -0.95 -7.55 -10.99
N ALA A 293 -0.02 -6.60 -10.82
CA ALA A 293 0.76 -6.06 -11.93
C ALA A 293 1.55 -7.15 -12.66
N MET A 294 2.02 -8.16 -11.91
CA MET A 294 2.67 -9.36 -12.44
C MET A 294 1.68 -10.49 -12.81
N GLY A 295 0.38 -10.21 -12.84
CA GLY A 295 -0.67 -11.16 -13.21
C GLY A 295 -0.87 -12.30 -12.20
N LEU A 296 -0.49 -12.11 -10.91
CA LEU A 296 -0.58 -13.17 -9.93
C LEU A 296 -1.93 -13.20 -9.23
N PRO A 297 -2.55 -14.38 -9.07
CA PRO A 297 -3.61 -14.57 -8.09
C PRO A 297 -3.09 -14.28 -6.68
N VAL A 298 -3.99 -13.83 -5.81
CA VAL A 298 -3.64 -13.47 -4.42
C VAL A 298 -4.49 -14.27 -3.45
N ILE A 299 -3.88 -14.91 -2.45
CA ILE A 299 -4.59 -15.47 -1.30
C ILE A 299 -4.36 -14.52 -0.13
N LEU A 300 -5.41 -13.85 0.34
CA LEU A 300 -5.29 -12.86 1.41
C LEU A 300 -6.37 -12.99 2.46
N SER A 301 -6.06 -12.49 3.65
CA SER A 301 -7.03 -12.45 4.73
C SER A 301 -8.14 -11.43 4.47
N ASP A 302 -9.30 -11.66 5.06
CA ASP A 302 -10.44 -10.75 5.00
C ASP A 302 -10.21 -9.44 5.78
N ASN A 303 -9.20 -9.38 6.64
CA ASN A 303 -8.75 -8.16 7.33
C ASN A 303 -7.91 -7.23 6.43
N CYS A 304 -7.48 -7.69 5.27
CA CYS A 304 -6.72 -6.88 4.32
C CYS A 304 -7.61 -5.86 3.60
N GLY A 305 -7.23 -4.56 3.62
CA GLY A 305 -8.01 -3.48 2.99
C GLY A 305 -8.06 -3.57 1.46
N ALA A 306 -7.05 -4.11 0.81
CA ALA A 306 -7.00 -4.29 -0.65
C ALA A 306 -8.08 -5.25 -1.16
N ARG A 307 -8.55 -6.18 -0.32
CA ARG A 307 -9.63 -7.11 -0.62
C ARG A 307 -10.84 -6.41 -1.23
N ASP A 308 -11.27 -5.31 -0.63
CA ASP A 308 -12.54 -4.67 -0.97
C ASP A 308 -12.59 -4.16 -2.43
N LYS A 309 -11.44 -3.81 -2.98
CA LYS A 309 -11.31 -3.20 -4.31
C LYS A 309 -10.60 -4.09 -5.32
N LEU A 310 -9.57 -4.79 -4.90
CA LEU A 310 -8.62 -5.45 -5.78
C LEU A 310 -8.83 -6.96 -5.90
N VAL A 311 -9.47 -7.62 -4.91
CA VAL A 311 -9.60 -9.07 -4.93
C VAL A 311 -11.06 -9.50 -4.87
N ARG A 312 -11.43 -10.41 -5.78
CA ARG A 312 -12.69 -11.14 -5.75
C ARG A 312 -12.40 -12.64 -5.64
N SER A 313 -12.85 -13.24 -4.54
CA SER A 313 -12.66 -14.67 -4.28
C SER A 313 -13.23 -15.52 -5.40
N GLY A 314 -12.46 -16.48 -5.89
CA GLY A 314 -12.81 -17.33 -7.02
C GLY A 314 -12.59 -16.71 -8.41
N VAL A 315 -12.23 -15.42 -8.51
CA VAL A 315 -12.04 -14.71 -9.80
C VAL A 315 -10.56 -14.39 -10.05
N ASN A 316 -9.91 -13.71 -9.14
CA ASN A 316 -8.51 -13.29 -9.28
C ASN A 316 -7.68 -13.59 -8.02
N GLY A 317 -8.17 -14.46 -7.16
CA GLY A 317 -7.57 -14.87 -5.93
C GLY A 317 -8.58 -15.49 -4.99
N PHE A 318 -8.20 -15.63 -3.72
CA PHE A 318 -9.05 -16.16 -2.66
C PHE A 318 -8.95 -15.29 -1.41
N VAL A 319 -10.05 -15.23 -0.67
CA VAL A 319 -10.14 -14.56 0.63
C VAL A 319 -10.34 -15.62 1.70
N ILE A 320 -9.54 -15.54 2.76
CA ILE A 320 -9.54 -16.47 3.90
C ILE A 320 -9.71 -15.69 5.21
N GLU A 321 -10.14 -16.38 6.26
CA GLU A 321 -10.05 -15.91 7.63
C GLU A 321 -8.58 -15.98 8.10
N PRO A 322 -8.09 -15.01 8.90
CA PRO A 322 -6.68 -14.98 9.32
C PRO A 322 -6.28 -16.10 10.30
N ASP A 323 -7.23 -16.82 10.86
CA ASP A 323 -7.07 -17.97 11.78
C ASP A 323 -7.42 -19.32 11.14
N ASN A 324 -7.43 -19.38 9.80
CA ASN A 324 -7.83 -20.56 9.02
C ASN A 324 -6.64 -21.12 8.19
N PRO A 325 -5.70 -21.86 8.79
CA PRO A 325 -4.58 -22.48 8.07
C PRO A 325 -5.05 -23.54 7.08
N GLU A 326 -6.11 -24.29 7.38
CA GLU A 326 -6.69 -25.32 6.50
C GLU A 326 -7.23 -24.70 5.21
N GLY A 327 -7.94 -23.55 5.31
CA GLY A 327 -8.44 -22.79 4.17
C GLY A 327 -7.31 -22.26 3.30
N LEU A 328 -6.25 -21.74 3.90
CA LEU A 328 -5.07 -21.29 3.15
C LEU A 328 -4.39 -22.48 2.45
N ALA A 329 -4.17 -23.60 3.14
CA ALA A 329 -3.57 -24.81 2.56
C ALA A 329 -4.40 -25.35 1.39
N PHE A 330 -5.73 -25.37 1.55
CA PHE A 330 -6.65 -25.80 0.48
C PHE A 330 -6.50 -24.95 -0.79
N PHE A 331 -6.48 -23.63 -0.68
CA PHE A 331 -6.34 -22.76 -1.84
C PHE A 331 -4.93 -22.78 -2.44
N MET A 332 -3.88 -22.99 -1.64
CA MET A 332 -2.55 -23.26 -2.15
C MET A 332 -2.56 -24.53 -3.01
N GLY A 333 -3.09 -25.65 -2.49
CA GLY A 333 -3.22 -26.90 -3.21
C GLY A 333 -4.07 -26.79 -4.46
N LEU A 334 -5.15 -25.98 -4.44
CA LEU A 334 -6.02 -25.77 -5.59
C LEU A 334 -5.28 -25.05 -6.74
N LEU A 335 -4.53 -23.99 -6.43
CA LEU A 335 -3.73 -23.25 -7.42
C LEU A 335 -2.56 -24.06 -7.95
N ASP A 336 -1.98 -24.97 -7.14
CA ASP A 336 -0.86 -25.82 -7.52
C ASP A 336 -1.25 -26.90 -8.51
N ARG A 337 -2.40 -27.56 -8.32
CA ARG A 337 -2.81 -28.71 -9.12
C ARG A 337 -3.66 -28.39 -10.35
N ASP A 338 -4.30 -27.19 -10.40
CA ASP A 338 -5.17 -26.80 -11.52
C ASP A 338 -4.56 -25.60 -12.27
N GLU A 339 -3.69 -25.92 -13.25
CA GLU A 339 -3.08 -24.89 -14.11
C GLU A 339 -4.13 -24.11 -14.90
N ALA A 340 -5.22 -24.73 -15.32
CA ALA A 340 -6.26 -24.06 -16.09
C ALA A 340 -6.98 -23.00 -15.24
N LEU A 341 -7.29 -23.32 -13.98
CA LEU A 341 -7.83 -22.36 -13.02
C LEU A 341 -6.82 -21.24 -12.77
N TRP A 342 -5.56 -21.58 -12.49
CA TRP A 342 -4.51 -20.59 -12.26
C TRP A 342 -4.36 -19.63 -13.44
N ARG A 343 -4.34 -20.12 -14.69
CA ARG A 343 -4.25 -19.27 -15.89
C ARG A 343 -5.43 -18.31 -16.02
N ARG A 344 -6.66 -18.77 -15.74
CA ARG A 344 -7.85 -17.90 -15.74
C ARG A 344 -7.77 -16.82 -14.66
N MET A 345 -7.34 -17.20 -13.45
CA MET A 345 -7.18 -16.24 -12.34
C MET A 345 -6.06 -15.24 -12.62
N SER A 346 -4.96 -15.68 -13.23
CA SER A 346 -3.84 -14.81 -13.61
C SER A 346 -4.27 -13.75 -14.64
N ALA A 347 -5.00 -14.14 -15.66
CA ALA A 347 -5.54 -13.19 -16.63
C ALA A 347 -6.47 -12.15 -15.97
N SER A 348 -7.35 -12.62 -15.05
CA SER A 348 -8.21 -11.74 -14.26
C SER A 348 -7.42 -10.82 -13.34
N ALA A 349 -6.39 -11.31 -12.67
CA ALA A 349 -5.53 -10.51 -11.80
C ALA A 349 -4.86 -9.35 -12.56
N GLY A 350 -4.33 -9.62 -13.76
CA GLY A 350 -3.76 -8.60 -14.63
C GLY A 350 -4.75 -7.48 -15.00
N THR A 351 -6.02 -7.83 -15.23
CA THR A 351 -7.09 -6.84 -15.49
C THR A 351 -7.43 -6.02 -14.23
N PHE A 352 -7.45 -6.67 -13.06
CA PHE A 352 -7.73 -5.99 -11.80
C PHE A 352 -6.61 -5.05 -11.35
N ALA A 353 -5.38 -5.27 -11.79
CA ALA A 353 -4.23 -4.41 -11.51
C ALA A 353 -4.52 -2.93 -11.84
N GLU A 354 -5.22 -2.65 -12.95
CA GLU A 354 -5.57 -1.29 -13.38
C GLU A 354 -6.33 -0.48 -12.32
N LYS A 355 -7.05 -1.15 -11.41
CA LYS A 355 -7.74 -0.49 -10.29
C LYS A 355 -6.78 0.03 -9.22
N GLY A 356 -5.56 -0.49 -9.20
CA GLY A 356 -4.48 -0.07 -8.31
C GLY A 356 -3.45 0.84 -8.98
N ASP A 357 -3.62 1.19 -10.25
CA ASP A 357 -2.68 2.05 -10.97
C ASP A 357 -2.68 3.50 -10.47
N VAL A 358 -1.52 4.15 -10.53
CA VAL A 358 -1.33 5.56 -10.11
C VAL A 358 -2.21 6.55 -10.87
N ALA A 359 -2.69 6.21 -12.06
CA ALA A 359 -3.66 7.03 -12.78
C ALA A 359 -4.95 7.23 -11.96
N ARG A 360 -5.36 6.24 -11.15
CA ARG A 360 -6.52 6.34 -10.26
C ARG A 360 -6.31 7.38 -9.15
N PHE A 361 -5.08 7.52 -8.62
CA PHE A 361 -4.76 8.57 -7.66
C PHE A 361 -4.86 9.96 -8.31
N ALA A 362 -4.38 10.10 -9.52
CA ALA A 362 -4.49 11.36 -10.26
C ALA A 362 -5.96 11.74 -10.52
N GLU A 363 -6.81 10.78 -10.89
CA GLU A 363 -8.26 10.98 -11.03
C GLU A 363 -8.91 11.40 -9.70
N ALA A 364 -8.48 10.81 -8.57
CA ALA A 364 -8.94 11.20 -7.24
C ALA A 364 -8.60 12.66 -6.90
N VAL A 365 -7.38 13.10 -7.24
CA VAL A 365 -7.00 14.51 -7.08
C VAL A 365 -7.84 15.40 -7.98
N GLN A 366 -8.09 15.03 -9.25
CA GLN A 366 -8.92 15.79 -10.19
C GLN A 366 -10.39 15.85 -9.74
N MET A 367 -10.93 14.79 -9.14
CA MET A 367 -12.29 14.80 -8.56
C MET A 367 -12.43 15.85 -7.47
N LEU A 368 -11.42 15.99 -6.60
CA LEU A 368 -11.44 16.95 -5.49
C LEU A 368 -11.09 18.38 -5.91
N VAL A 369 -10.22 18.50 -6.91
CA VAL A 369 -9.72 19.76 -7.47
C VAL A 369 -9.83 19.70 -8.99
N PRO A 370 -11.01 19.95 -9.57
CA PRO A 370 -11.18 19.97 -11.01
C PRO A 370 -10.19 20.93 -11.68
N ALA A 371 -9.64 20.53 -12.80
CA ALA A 371 -8.84 21.42 -13.63
C ALA A 371 -9.77 22.50 -14.22
N ALA A 372 -9.47 23.76 -13.92
CA ALA A 372 -10.20 24.90 -14.49
C ALA A 372 -9.89 25.02 -15.99
#